data_d2b50629eaa2de2c743d675265390e11
#
_entry.id   d2b50629eaa2de2c743d675265390e11
#
_cell.length_a   1.000
_cell.length_b   1.000
_cell.length_c   1.000
_cell.angle_alpha   90.00
_cell.angle_beta   90.00
_cell.angle_gamma   90.00
#
_symmetry.space_group_name_H-M   'P 1'
#
loop_
_entity.id
_entity.type
_entity.pdbx_description
1 polymer ?
#
loop_
_entity_poly.entity_id
_entity_poly.type
_entity_poly.pdbx_seq_one_letter_code
_entity_poly.pdbx_strand_id
1 'polypeptide(L)'
;MENKTYIKPRTLSGFMELLPNEQILFNQMMEKIKKSYEKFGFLPLDTPIIELSEVLLAKAGGETEKQIYRFEKGENDLSLRFDLTVPLAKYVSMYQNDLSFPFRRYQIGKVYRGERAQAGRYREFYQCDIDIIGDGELSVVNDAELPSIIYNTFKELGFDDFTICINNRKILNGLFESLSLKEKSVDVMRIIDKIEKIGKQAVIEEFEKIEINKEAIDKIIEFIEIDGTTSEKLEKLNKLNIENDLFKEGYNELKDVVKYVELFGVPSENFKVDLTIARGLDYYTGTVYETFLNQYRRTSEAFAQEEDMTIWQSFIQTKNSRELEFQ
;
A
#
# COMPACT_ATOMS: atom_id res chain seq x y z
N MET A 1 -5.46 -56.34 -14.77
CA MET A 1 -4.69 -55.12 -15.08
C MET A 1 -5.31 -53.97 -14.33
N GLU A 2 -4.67 -53.52 -13.26
CA GLU A 2 -5.16 -52.35 -12.53
C GLU A 2 -5.11 -51.11 -13.45
N ASN A 3 -6.23 -50.44 -13.65
CA ASN A 3 -6.28 -49.15 -14.33
C ASN A 3 -5.50 -48.15 -13.49
N LYS A 4 -4.22 -47.96 -13.80
CA LYS A 4 -3.45 -46.81 -13.24
C LYS A 4 -4.04 -45.54 -13.77
N THR A 5 -4.81 -44.85 -12.94
CA THR A 5 -5.30 -43.50 -13.24
C THR A 5 -4.12 -42.53 -13.19
N TYR A 6 -3.64 -42.08 -14.34
CA TYR A 6 -2.61 -41.04 -14.43
C TYR A 6 -3.22 -39.68 -14.13
N ILE A 7 -2.70 -38.99 -13.09
CA ILE A 7 -3.07 -37.61 -12.79
C ILE A 7 -2.27 -36.71 -13.74
N LYS A 8 -2.96 -35.88 -14.53
CA LYS A 8 -2.31 -34.87 -15.37
C LYS A 8 -1.68 -33.79 -14.49
N PRO A 9 -0.35 -33.57 -14.53
CA PRO A 9 0.29 -32.49 -13.78
C PRO A 9 -0.29 -31.13 -14.22
N ARG A 10 -0.57 -30.27 -13.24
CA ARG A 10 -1.04 -28.91 -13.48
C ARG A 10 -0.79 -28.03 -12.25
N THR A 11 -0.43 -26.78 -12.49
CA THR A 11 -0.34 -25.75 -11.45
C THR A 11 -1.71 -25.16 -11.16
N LEU A 12 -1.94 -24.81 -9.90
CA LEU A 12 -3.19 -24.13 -9.50
C LEU A 12 -3.24 -22.72 -10.10
N SER A 13 -4.41 -22.32 -10.59
CA SER A 13 -4.59 -20.96 -11.14
C SER A 13 -4.24 -19.88 -10.12
N GLY A 14 -3.42 -18.91 -10.53
CA GLY A 14 -2.92 -17.83 -9.67
C GLY A 14 -1.69 -18.21 -8.81
N PHE A 15 -1.12 -19.39 -9.04
CA PHE A 15 0.17 -19.82 -8.49
C PHE A 15 1.19 -19.93 -9.62
N MET A 16 2.41 -19.50 -9.35
CA MET A 16 3.45 -19.42 -10.36
C MET A 16 4.58 -20.40 -10.06
N GLU A 17 5.03 -21.09 -11.12
CA GLU A 17 6.21 -21.92 -11.10
C GLU A 17 7.19 -21.37 -12.13
N LEU A 18 8.39 -21.01 -11.71
CA LEU A 18 9.45 -20.48 -12.56
C LEU A 18 10.36 -21.60 -13.05
N LEU A 19 10.78 -21.53 -14.30
CA LEU A 19 11.85 -22.37 -14.81
C LEU A 19 13.21 -21.96 -14.20
N PRO A 20 14.23 -22.87 -14.17
CA PRO A 20 15.49 -22.58 -13.47
C PRO A 20 16.16 -21.26 -13.86
N ASN A 21 16.15 -20.88 -15.13
CA ASN A 21 16.74 -19.61 -15.59
C ASN A 21 15.97 -18.38 -15.05
N GLU A 22 14.64 -18.46 -15.04
CA GLU A 22 13.78 -17.42 -14.50
C GLU A 22 13.94 -17.32 -12.97
N GLN A 23 14.04 -18.48 -12.29
CA GLN A 23 14.27 -18.54 -10.85
C GLN A 23 15.62 -17.93 -10.45
N ILE A 24 16.67 -18.10 -11.25
CA ILE A 24 17.99 -17.47 -11.03
C ILE A 24 17.84 -15.94 -11.08
N LEU A 25 17.16 -15.40 -12.08
CA LEU A 25 16.92 -13.95 -12.21
C LEU A 25 16.07 -13.43 -11.04
N PHE A 26 15.02 -14.17 -10.66
CA PHE A 26 14.19 -13.84 -9.53
C PHE A 26 15.01 -13.78 -8.23
N ASN A 27 15.86 -14.76 -7.96
CA ASN A 27 16.71 -14.78 -6.78
C ASN A 27 17.71 -13.60 -6.77
N GLN A 28 18.28 -13.24 -7.92
CA GLN A 28 19.17 -12.08 -8.05
C GLN A 28 18.42 -10.77 -7.73
N MET A 29 17.19 -10.64 -8.17
CA MET A 29 16.34 -9.48 -7.86
C MET A 29 16.06 -9.40 -6.35
N MET A 30 15.66 -10.52 -5.73
CA MET A 30 15.41 -10.58 -4.28
C MET A 30 16.66 -10.23 -3.45
N GLU A 31 17.83 -10.67 -3.89
CA GLU A 31 19.09 -10.33 -3.20
C GLU A 31 19.44 -8.85 -3.31
N LYS A 32 19.14 -8.19 -4.44
CA LYS A 32 19.29 -6.74 -4.57
C LYS A 32 18.37 -5.98 -3.63
N ILE A 33 17.09 -6.37 -3.56
CA ILE A 33 16.10 -5.76 -2.66
C ILE A 33 16.57 -5.90 -1.20
N LYS A 34 16.94 -7.12 -0.79
CA LYS A 34 17.45 -7.40 0.54
C LYS A 34 18.64 -6.51 0.89
N LYS A 35 19.65 -6.45 0.02
CA LYS A 35 20.84 -5.61 0.24
C LYS A 35 20.50 -4.12 0.31
N SER A 36 19.53 -3.67 -0.48
CA SER A 36 19.03 -2.30 -0.40
C SER A 36 18.48 -2.01 1.00
N TYR A 37 17.61 -2.85 1.53
CA TYR A 37 17.03 -2.69 2.86
C TYR A 37 18.08 -2.73 3.98
N GLU A 38 19.04 -3.65 3.90
CA GLU A 38 20.13 -3.77 4.88
C GLU A 38 21.03 -2.52 4.93
N LYS A 39 21.22 -1.80 3.81
CA LYS A 39 21.96 -0.52 3.77
C LYS A 39 21.31 0.57 4.61
N PHE A 40 19.98 0.53 4.74
CA PHE A 40 19.21 1.45 5.57
C PHE A 40 19.01 0.96 7.01
N GLY A 41 19.73 -0.10 7.41
CA GLY A 41 19.73 -0.61 8.79
C GLY A 41 18.49 -1.44 9.16
N PHE A 42 17.75 -1.97 8.18
CA PHE A 42 16.67 -2.90 8.46
C PHE A 42 17.20 -4.30 8.73
N LEU A 43 16.67 -4.94 9.77
CA LEU A 43 17.04 -6.29 10.18
C LEU A 43 16.08 -7.33 9.62
N PRO A 44 16.56 -8.53 9.27
CA PRO A 44 15.70 -9.58 8.76
C PRO A 44 14.74 -10.11 9.82
N LEU A 45 13.51 -10.34 9.42
CA LEU A 45 12.48 -11.04 10.19
C LEU A 45 11.77 -12.04 9.27
N ASP A 46 11.38 -13.18 9.80
CA ASP A 46 10.41 -14.07 9.16
C ASP A 46 9.36 -14.52 10.18
N THR A 47 8.11 -14.59 9.74
CA THR A 47 6.97 -15.06 10.53
C THR A 47 6.36 -16.29 9.85
N PRO A 48 5.66 -17.16 10.59
CA PRO A 48 5.04 -18.32 10.00
C PRO A 48 4.08 -17.98 8.84
N ILE A 49 4.04 -18.85 7.83
CA ILE A 49 3.07 -18.75 6.72
C ILE A 49 1.67 -19.12 7.20
N ILE A 50 1.59 -20.09 8.12
CA ILE A 50 0.34 -20.55 8.72
C ILE A 50 0.20 -19.94 10.10
N GLU A 51 -0.91 -19.27 10.33
CA GLU A 51 -1.26 -18.63 11.59
C GLU A 51 -2.62 -19.14 12.11
N LEU A 52 -2.90 -18.90 13.38
CA LEU A 52 -4.25 -19.07 13.91
C LEU A 52 -5.20 -18.09 13.21
N SER A 53 -6.37 -18.58 12.78
CA SER A 53 -7.34 -17.73 12.07
C SER A 53 -7.79 -16.54 12.90
N GLU A 54 -7.92 -16.68 14.23
CA GLU A 54 -8.27 -15.59 15.13
C GLU A 54 -7.27 -14.41 15.08
N VAL A 55 -5.98 -14.69 14.85
CA VAL A 55 -4.94 -13.66 14.73
C VAL A 55 -5.11 -12.89 13.43
N LEU A 56 -5.23 -13.60 12.30
CA LEU A 56 -5.34 -12.96 10.98
C LEU A 56 -6.67 -12.23 10.78
N LEU A 57 -7.73 -12.72 11.43
CA LEU A 57 -9.08 -12.15 11.34
C LEU A 57 -9.33 -11.03 12.36
N ALA A 58 -8.44 -10.79 13.32
CA ALA A 58 -8.63 -9.81 14.40
C ALA A 58 -8.98 -8.39 13.89
N LYS A 59 -8.45 -8.01 12.73
CA LYS A 59 -8.75 -6.73 12.05
C LYS A 59 -9.26 -6.94 10.60
N ALA A 60 -9.54 -8.18 10.20
CA ALA A 60 -10.11 -8.46 8.90
C ALA A 60 -11.62 -8.14 8.92
N GLY A 61 -12.09 -7.43 7.90
CA GLY A 61 -13.49 -7.12 7.70
C GLY A 61 -13.90 -7.24 6.24
N GLY A 62 -15.16 -7.57 5.99
CA GLY A 62 -15.75 -7.52 4.66
C GLY A 62 -15.06 -8.38 3.60
N GLU A 63 -14.46 -7.74 2.61
CA GLU A 63 -13.84 -8.42 1.46
C GLU A 63 -12.55 -9.16 1.82
N THR A 64 -11.74 -8.67 2.76
CA THR A 64 -10.47 -9.28 3.17
C THR A 64 -10.70 -10.66 3.78
N GLU A 65 -11.72 -10.80 4.62
CA GLU A 65 -12.06 -12.09 5.24
C GLU A 65 -12.40 -13.17 4.21
N LYS A 66 -13.11 -12.79 3.13
CA LYS A 66 -13.47 -13.71 2.04
C LYS A 66 -12.27 -14.20 1.22
N GLN A 67 -11.17 -13.45 1.26
CA GLN A 67 -9.95 -13.75 0.49
C GLN A 67 -8.92 -14.54 1.27
N ILE A 68 -9.10 -14.73 2.59
CA ILE A 68 -8.19 -15.50 3.43
C ILE A 68 -8.39 -17.01 3.15
N TYR A 69 -7.28 -17.70 2.87
CA TYR A 69 -7.28 -19.16 2.82
C TYR A 69 -7.34 -19.73 4.22
N ARG A 70 -8.46 -20.34 4.58
CA ARG A 70 -8.75 -20.90 5.91
C ARG A 70 -8.97 -22.41 5.83
N PHE A 71 -8.47 -23.15 6.82
CA PHE A 71 -8.61 -24.60 6.88
C PHE A 71 -8.45 -25.09 8.32
N GLU A 72 -8.99 -26.28 8.58
CA GLU A 72 -8.88 -26.94 9.89
C GLU A 72 -7.79 -28.01 9.86
N LYS A 73 -7.02 -28.11 10.94
CA LYS A 73 -6.07 -29.21 11.16
C LYS A 73 -6.08 -29.62 12.62
N GLY A 74 -6.62 -30.81 12.90
CA GLY A 74 -6.90 -31.25 14.28
C GLY A 74 -7.96 -30.36 14.92
N GLU A 75 -7.66 -29.80 16.06
CA GLU A 75 -8.54 -28.88 16.79
C GLU A 75 -8.26 -27.39 16.45
N ASN A 76 -7.30 -27.13 15.57
CA ASN A 76 -6.89 -25.77 15.23
C ASN A 76 -7.57 -25.27 13.97
N ASP A 77 -8.11 -24.05 14.05
CA ASP A 77 -8.58 -23.25 12.94
C ASP A 77 -7.43 -22.38 12.45
N LEU A 78 -6.97 -22.63 11.24
CA LEU A 78 -5.74 -22.11 10.66
C LEU A 78 -6.00 -21.35 9.38
N SER A 79 -5.13 -20.39 9.10
CA SER A 79 -5.18 -19.61 7.86
C SER A 79 -3.78 -19.39 7.29
N LEU A 80 -3.69 -19.23 5.97
CA LEU A 80 -2.48 -18.72 5.32
C LEU A 80 -2.45 -17.20 5.47
N ARG A 81 -1.27 -16.64 5.78
CA ARG A 81 -1.08 -15.19 5.94
C ARG A 81 -1.47 -14.44 4.66
N PHE A 82 -2.28 -13.40 4.83
CA PHE A 82 -2.79 -12.54 3.76
C PHE A 82 -1.80 -11.40 3.42
N ASP A 83 -1.06 -10.96 4.43
CA ASP A 83 0.00 -9.96 4.38
C ASP A 83 1.12 -10.33 5.37
N LEU A 84 2.15 -9.49 5.46
CA LEU A 84 3.23 -9.62 6.43
C LEU A 84 3.04 -8.68 7.64
N THR A 85 2.02 -7.85 7.61
CA THR A 85 1.76 -6.80 8.60
C THR A 85 1.06 -7.33 9.85
N VAL A 86 -0.03 -8.11 9.70
CA VAL A 86 -0.74 -8.69 10.84
C VAL A 86 0.15 -9.68 11.63
N PRO A 87 0.90 -10.58 10.95
CA PRO A 87 1.91 -11.40 11.63
C PRO A 87 3.00 -10.58 12.34
N LEU A 88 3.42 -9.43 11.77
CA LEU A 88 4.36 -8.53 12.44
C LEU A 88 3.76 -7.93 13.70
N ALA A 89 2.53 -7.45 13.64
CA ALA A 89 1.84 -6.88 14.80
C ALA A 89 1.76 -7.88 15.96
N LYS A 90 1.39 -9.13 15.68
CA LYS A 90 1.46 -10.24 16.65
C LYS A 90 2.87 -10.41 17.21
N TYR A 91 3.88 -10.47 16.33
CA TYR A 91 5.28 -10.67 16.72
C TYR A 91 5.75 -9.58 17.68
N VAL A 92 5.52 -8.30 17.33
CA VAL A 92 5.91 -7.16 18.18
C VAL A 92 5.22 -7.23 19.53
N SER A 93 3.91 -7.53 19.55
CA SER A 93 3.16 -7.67 20.83
C SER A 93 3.70 -8.79 21.71
N MET A 94 4.13 -9.91 21.12
CA MET A 94 4.69 -11.05 21.89
C MET A 94 6.08 -10.76 22.44
N TYR A 95 6.90 -10.00 21.70
CA TYR A 95 8.32 -9.82 22.01
C TYR A 95 8.68 -8.36 22.33
N GLN A 96 7.70 -7.51 22.69
CA GLN A 96 7.89 -6.10 22.97
C GLN A 96 9.07 -5.82 23.93
N ASN A 97 9.23 -6.63 24.96
CA ASN A 97 10.28 -6.47 25.96
C ASN A 97 11.69 -6.90 25.48
N ASP A 98 11.75 -7.65 24.39
CA ASP A 98 13.00 -8.16 23.81
C ASP A 98 13.46 -7.32 22.60
N LEU A 99 12.61 -6.40 22.13
CA LEU A 99 12.87 -5.55 20.97
C LEU A 99 13.43 -4.20 21.39
N SER A 100 14.32 -3.66 20.58
CA SER A 100 14.81 -2.28 20.72
C SER A 100 14.06 -1.36 19.74
N PHE A 101 13.54 -0.23 20.25
CA PHE A 101 12.80 0.74 19.45
C PHE A 101 13.63 2.01 19.16
N PRO A 102 13.45 2.64 17.98
CA PRO A 102 12.57 2.21 16.89
C PRO A 102 13.02 0.88 16.28
N PHE A 103 12.09 -0.08 16.21
CA PHE A 103 12.34 -1.40 15.63
C PHE A 103 12.24 -1.31 14.12
N ARG A 104 13.34 -1.60 13.43
CA ARG A 104 13.46 -1.54 11.96
C ARG A 104 13.65 -2.94 11.42
N ARG A 105 12.64 -3.45 10.72
CA ARG A 105 12.70 -4.81 10.16
C ARG A 105 12.40 -4.82 8.67
N TYR A 106 12.92 -5.80 7.95
CA TYR A 106 12.39 -6.19 6.66
C TYR A 106 11.96 -7.66 6.69
N GLN A 107 10.96 -7.98 5.85
CA GLN A 107 10.56 -9.36 5.59
C GLN A 107 10.27 -9.52 4.10
N ILE A 108 10.85 -10.56 3.49
CA ILE A 108 10.58 -10.96 2.12
C ILE A 108 9.93 -12.34 2.19
N GLY A 109 8.66 -12.44 1.89
CA GLY A 109 7.92 -13.67 2.09
C GLY A 109 6.68 -13.81 1.23
N LYS A 110 6.25 -15.05 1.02
CA LYS A 110 5.02 -15.33 0.28
C LYS A 110 3.80 -15.01 1.14
N VAL A 111 2.78 -14.44 0.47
CA VAL A 111 1.45 -14.18 1.02
C VAL A 111 0.39 -14.76 0.09
N TYR A 112 -0.83 -14.93 0.61
CA TYR A 112 -1.87 -15.70 -0.06
C TYR A 112 -3.19 -14.94 -0.05
N ARG A 113 -3.74 -14.67 -1.24
CA ARG A 113 -5.02 -13.96 -1.42
C ARG A 113 -5.94 -14.75 -2.34
N GLY A 114 -7.13 -15.12 -1.84
CA GLY A 114 -8.12 -15.93 -2.55
C GLY A 114 -8.92 -15.17 -3.61
N GLU A 115 -8.44 -14.03 -4.08
CA GLU A 115 -9.08 -13.24 -5.12
C GLU A 115 -9.02 -13.90 -6.51
N ARG A 116 -9.78 -13.35 -7.46
CA ARG A 116 -9.76 -13.85 -8.84
C ARG A 116 -8.39 -13.60 -9.45
N ALA A 117 -7.74 -14.69 -9.89
CA ALA A 117 -6.48 -14.60 -10.59
C ALA A 117 -6.64 -13.91 -11.95
N GLN A 118 -5.78 -12.93 -12.23
CA GLN A 118 -5.72 -12.20 -13.49
C GLN A 118 -4.28 -11.75 -13.76
N ALA A 119 -4.01 -11.13 -14.91
CA ALA A 119 -2.68 -10.61 -15.21
C ALA A 119 -2.21 -9.64 -14.11
N GLY A 120 -1.01 -9.87 -13.57
CA GLY A 120 -0.45 -9.08 -12.48
C GLY A 120 -1.02 -9.34 -11.08
N ARG A 121 -2.08 -10.17 -10.95
CA ARG A 121 -2.67 -10.53 -9.64
C ARG A 121 -2.66 -12.03 -9.43
N TYR A 122 -1.74 -12.45 -8.57
CA TYR A 122 -1.56 -13.85 -8.19
C TYR A 122 -2.22 -14.14 -6.85
N ARG A 123 -2.54 -15.42 -6.63
CA ARG A 123 -3.06 -15.92 -5.34
C ARG A 123 -1.97 -16.28 -4.35
N GLU A 124 -0.78 -16.55 -4.86
CA GLU A 124 0.47 -16.66 -4.11
C GLU A 124 1.47 -15.70 -4.74
N PHE A 125 2.02 -14.77 -3.95
CA PHE A 125 3.03 -13.83 -4.41
C PHE A 125 3.93 -13.40 -3.27
N TYR A 126 5.08 -12.78 -3.59
CA TYR A 126 5.99 -12.25 -2.59
C TYR A 126 5.63 -10.81 -2.23
N GLN A 127 5.61 -10.51 -0.93
CA GLN A 127 5.75 -9.16 -0.42
C GLN A 127 7.19 -8.93 0.05
N CYS A 128 7.69 -7.71 -0.13
CA CYS A 128 9.01 -7.26 0.29
C CYS A 128 8.81 -6.05 1.19
N ASP A 129 8.46 -6.30 2.45
CA ASP A 129 8.04 -5.27 3.38
C ASP A 129 9.22 -4.77 4.22
N ILE A 130 9.22 -3.47 4.48
CA ILE A 130 10.04 -2.83 5.51
C ILE A 130 9.12 -2.07 6.45
N ASP A 131 9.40 -2.15 7.75
CA ASP A 131 8.63 -1.45 8.77
C ASP A 131 9.55 -0.79 9.78
N ILE A 132 9.14 0.37 10.26
CA ILE A 132 9.74 1.08 11.37
C ILE A 132 8.67 1.24 12.44
N ILE A 133 8.89 0.62 13.59
CA ILE A 133 7.94 0.64 14.69
C ILE A 133 8.55 1.43 15.83
N GLY A 134 7.87 2.49 16.26
CA GLY A 134 8.26 3.27 17.44
C GLY A 134 7.57 2.75 18.71
N ASP A 135 8.13 3.08 19.85
CA ASP A 135 7.48 2.98 21.16
C ASP A 135 7.12 4.41 21.60
N GLY A 136 5.84 4.76 21.52
CA GLY A 136 5.35 6.12 21.69
C GLY A 136 5.40 6.94 20.40
N GLU A 137 6.26 7.96 20.31
CA GLU A 137 6.33 8.83 19.15
C GLU A 137 7.30 8.33 18.08
N LEU A 138 6.87 8.34 16.82
CA LEU A 138 7.73 8.12 15.67
C LEU A 138 7.80 9.40 14.85
N SER A 139 9.02 9.86 14.52
CA SER A 139 9.23 11.08 13.74
C SER A 139 8.74 10.92 12.30
N VAL A 140 8.13 11.96 11.76
CA VAL A 140 7.71 12.05 10.35
C VAL A 140 8.89 11.89 9.36
N VAL A 141 10.12 12.07 9.82
CA VAL A 141 11.34 11.81 9.04
C VAL A 141 11.39 10.35 8.56
N ASN A 142 10.89 9.40 9.37
CA ASN A 142 10.83 8.00 8.98
C ASN A 142 9.87 7.79 7.78
N ASP A 143 8.79 8.55 7.69
CA ASP A 143 7.89 8.52 6.53
C ASP A 143 8.64 8.97 5.27
N ALA A 144 9.44 10.03 5.37
CA ALA A 144 10.20 10.57 4.24
C ALA A 144 11.40 9.70 3.83
N GLU A 145 11.94 8.88 4.73
CA GLU A 145 13.01 7.93 4.42
C GLU A 145 12.55 6.84 3.45
N LEU A 146 11.28 6.42 3.53
CA LEU A 146 10.76 5.34 2.68
C LEU A 146 10.81 5.64 1.17
N PRO A 147 10.38 6.82 0.67
CA PRO A 147 10.57 7.18 -0.72
C PRO A 147 12.03 7.10 -1.16
N SER A 148 13.00 7.43 -0.29
CA SER A 148 14.41 7.31 -0.62
C SER A 148 14.85 5.85 -0.75
N ILE A 149 14.33 4.96 0.11
CA ILE A 149 14.57 3.52 0.02
C ILE A 149 13.96 2.95 -1.26
N ILE A 150 12.72 3.34 -1.59
CA ILE A 150 12.06 2.97 -2.85
C ILE A 150 12.92 3.41 -4.03
N TYR A 151 13.30 4.69 -4.07
CA TYR A 151 14.13 5.25 -5.13
C TYR A 151 15.42 4.44 -5.32
N ASN A 152 16.18 4.22 -4.25
CA ASN A 152 17.44 3.48 -4.33
C ASN A 152 17.23 2.03 -4.75
N THR A 153 16.21 1.35 -4.22
CA THR A 153 15.89 -0.03 -4.57
C THR A 153 15.52 -0.16 -6.05
N PHE A 154 14.69 0.74 -6.57
CA PHE A 154 14.30 0.74 -7.99
C PHE A 154 15.50 1.01 -8.90
N LYS A 155 16.37 1.96 -8.53
CA LYS A 155 17.62 2.22 -9.28
C LYS A 155 18.54 1.00 -9.28
N GLU A 156 18.72 0.29 -8.17
CA GLU A 156 19.51 -0.94 -8.10
C GLU A 156 18.92 -2.10 -8.90
N LEU A 157 17.60 -2.14 -9.05
CA LEU A 157 16.89 -3.10 -9.91
C LEU A 157 17.00 -2.75 -11.40
N GLY A 158 17.45 -1.52 -11.74
CA GLY A 158 17.61 -1.06 -13.11
C GLY A 158 16.41 -0.32 -13.68
N PHE A 159 15.49 0.15 -12.82
CA PHE A 159 14.40 1.02 -13.24
C PHE A 159 14.85 2.48 -13.17
N ASP A 160 14.72 3.20 -14.28
CA ASP A 160 15.11 4.61 -14.38
C ASP A 160 13.90 5.54 -14.49
N ASP A 161 12.84 5.11 -15.15
CA ASP A 161 11.64 5.92 -15.42
C ASP A 161 10.46 5.48 -14.52
N PHE A 162 10.41 6.05 -13.31
CA PHE A 162 9.34 5.82 -12.33
C PHE A 162 9.04 7.07 -11.53
N THR A 163 7.83 7.13 -10.97
CA THR A 163 7.38 8.23 -10.12
C THR A 163 6.77 7.71 -8.83
N ILE A 164 7.26 8.19 -7.70
CA ILE A 164 6.73 7.95 -6.36
C ILE A 164 5.67 9.01 -6.09
N CYS A 165 4.42 8.62 -6.04
CA CYS A 165 3.30 9.48 -5.71
C CYS A 165 3.08 9.48 -4.21
N ILE A 166 2.85 10.66 -3.61
CA ILE A 166 2.78 10.88 -2.16
C ILE A 166 1.48 11.60 -1.83
N ASN A 167 0.75 11.12 -0.83
CA ASN A 167 -0.41 11.80 -0.25
C ASN A 167 -0.43 11.57 1.27
N ASN A 168 -1.39 12.18 1.96
CA ASN A 168 -1.63 11.95 3.38
C ASN A 168 -3.13 11.76 3.63
N ARG A 169 -3.51 10.65 4.27
CA ARG A 169 -4.92 10.31 4.52
C ARG A 169 -5.63 11.29 5.46
N LYS A 170 -4.90 11.96 6.35
CA LYS A 170 -5.48 12.98 7.23
C LYS A 170 -6.04 14.16 6.42
N ILE A 171 -5.41 14.51 5.29
CA ILE A 171 -5.91 15.56 4.39
C ILE A 171 -7.28 15.16 3.83
N LEU A 172 -7.41 13.95 3.30
CA LEU A 172 -8.68 13.45 2.75
C LEU A 172 -9.74 13.33 3.85
N ASN A 173 -9.40 12.71 4.97
CA ASN A 173 -10.32 12.55 6.09
C ASN A 173 -10.77 13.90 6.66
N GLY A 174 -9.85 14.85 6.82
CA GLY A 174 -10.17 16.20 7.28
C GLY A 174 -11.07 16.97 6.31
N LEU A 175 -10.84 16.81 4.98
CA LEU A 175 -11.75 17.33 3.97
C LEU A 175 -13.15 16.73 4.12
N PHE A 176 -13.26 15.39 4.24
CA PHE A 176 -14.56 14.72 4.37
C PHE A 176 -15.28 15.08 5.68
N GLU A 177 -14.54 15.23 6.78
CA GLU A 177 -15.13 15.73 8.04
C GLU A 177 -15.67 17.16 7.88
N SER A 178 -14.94 18.05 7.22
CA SER A 178 -15.40 19.43 6.95
C SER A 178 -16.66 19.49 6.09
N LEU A 179 -16.87 18.45 5.26
CA LEU A 179 -18.05 18.29 4.40
C LEU A 179 -19.18 17.44 5.05
N SER A 180 -19.03 17.07 6.32
CA SER A 180 -19.94 16.16 7.04
C SER A 180 -20.10 14.77 6.38
N LEU A 181 -19.03 14.28 5.74
CA LEU A 181 -18.99 12.99 5.03
C LEU A 181 -18.22 11.90 5.77
N LYS A 182 -17.91 12.08 7.06
CA LYS A 182 -17.11 11.15 7.86
C LYS A 182 -17.59 9.69 7.73
N GLU A 183 -18.90 9.48 7.88
CA GLU A 183 -19.51 8.13 7.79
C GLU A 183 -19.42 7.49 6.40
N LYS A 184 -19.26 8.32 5.36
CA LYS A 184 -19.14 7.88 3.96
C LYS A 184 -17.70 7.92 3.44
N SER A 185 -16.72 8.24 4.29
CA SER A 185 -15.32 8.47 3.88
C SER A 185 -14.72 7.30 3.10
N VAL A 186 -14.98 6.06 3.51
CA VAL A 186 -14.48 4.85 2.83
C VAL A 186 -15.05 4.74 1.41
N ASP A 187 -16.36 4.97 1.24
CA ASP A 187 -17.00 4.89 -0.07
C ASP A 187 -16.55 6.04 -0.97
N VAL A 188 -16.41 7.26 -0.42
CA VAL A 188 -15.86 8.42 -1.14
C VAL A 188 -14.44 8.15 -1.63
N MET A 189 -13.56 7.62 -0.77
CA MET A 189 -12.20 7.24 -1.17
C MET A 189 -12.17 6.18 -2.28
N ARG A 190 -13.03 5.16 -2.19
CA ARG A 190 -13.15 4.12 -3.24
C ARG A 190 -13.62 4.67 -4.59
N ILE A 191 -14.44 5.72 -4.57
CA ILE A 191 -14.89 6.38 -5.80
C ILE A 191 -13.78 7.24 -6.38
N ILE A 192 -13.08 8.04 -5.55
CA ILE A 192 -11.93 8.87 -5.97
C ILE A 192 -10.87 8.00 -6.64
N ASP A 193 -10.56 6.86 -6.06
CA ASP A 193 -9.58 5.90 -6.57
C ASP A 193 -9.85 5.41 -8.00
N LYS A 194 -11.09 5.49 -8.45
CA LYS A 194 -11.47 5.10 -9.81
C LYS A 194 -11.35 6.22 -10.83
N ILE A 195 -11.04 7.46 -10.40
CA ILE A 195 -11.15 8.65 -11.28
C ILE A 195 -10.32 8.53 -12.56
N GLU A 196 -9.11 7.98 -12.47
CA GLU A 196 -8.26 7.75 -13.65
C GLU A 196 -8.86 6.71 -14.63
N LYS A 197 -9.66 5.76 -14.12
CA LYS A 197 -10.25 4.67 -14.91
C LYS A 197 -11.58 5.04 -15.54
N ILE A 198 -12.46 5.70 -14.79
CA ILE A 198 -13.85 5.95 -15.22
C ILE A 198 -14.11 7.40 -15.60
N GLY A 199 -13.18 8.30 -15.29
CA GLY A 199 -13.28 9.73 -15.59
C GLY A 199 -14.17 10.51 -14.63
N LYS A 200 -14.03 11.85 -14.67
CA LYS A 200 -14.70 12.80 -13.76
C LYS A 200 -16.22 12.66 -13.75
N GLN A 201 -16.85 12.58 -14.92
CA GLN A 201 -18.31 12.54 -15.01
C GLN A 201 -18.90 11.29 -14.32
N ALA A 202 -18.28 10.12 -14.55
CA ALA A 202 -18.71 8.89 -13.90
C ALA A 202 -18.48 8.91 -12.38
N VAL A 203 -17.41 9.57 -11.92
CA VAL A 203 -17.14 9.76 -10.47
C VAL A 203 -18.25 10.62 -9.84
N ILE A 204 -18.67 11.70 -10.49
CA ILE A 204 -19.79 12.55 -10.03
C ILE A 204 -21.07 11.71 -9.91
N GLU A 205 -21.40 10.89 -10.92
CA GLU A 205 -22.57 10.00 -10.89
C GLU A 205 -22.49 8.95 -9.77
N GLU A 206 -21.30 8.41 -9.48
CA GLU A 206 -21.11 7.49 -8.34
C GLU A 206 -21.32 8.21 -7.00
N PHE A 207 -20.86 9.47 -6.86
CA PHE A 207 -21.14 10.26 -5.66
C PHE A 207 -22.63 10.55 -5.46
N GLU A 208 -23.35 10.86 -6.55
CA GLU A 208 -24.80 11.06 -6.50
C GLU A 208 -25.55 9.79 -6.06
N LYS A 209 -25.11 8.60 -6.51
CA LYS A 209 -25.71 7.31 -6.11
C LYS A 209 -25.58 7.02 -4.61
N ILE A 210 -24.53 7.49 -3.98
CA ILE A 210 -24.34 7.37 -2.52
C ILE A 210 -24.87 8.62 -1.76
N GLU A 211 -25.72 9.42 -2.42
CA GLU A 211 -26.42 10.56 -1.82
C GLU A 211 -25.48 11.63 -1.23
N ILE A 212 -24.43 11.99 -1.95
CA ILE A 212 -23.60 13.15 -1.61
C ILE A 212 -24.23 14.38 -2.26
N ASN A 213 -24.38 15.45 -1.48
CA ASN A 213 -24.94 16.69 -1.99
C ASN A 213 -23.98 17.38 -2.98
N LYS A 214 -24.55 18.16 -3.88
CA LYS A 214 -23.81 18.79 -4.98
C LYS A 214 -22.67 19.69 -4.49
N GLU A 215 -22.86 20.44 -3.41
CA GLU A 215 -21.82 21.34 -2.87
C GLU A 215 -20.59 20.55 -2.40
N ALA A 216 -20.80 19.40 -1.74
CA ALA A 216 -19.71 18.52 -1.32
C ALA A 216 -19.02 17.88 -2.53
N ILE A 217 -19.79 17.44 -3.55
CA ILE A 217 -19.22 16.90 -4.80
C ILE A 217 -18.32 17.95 -5.46
N ASP A 218 -18.79 19.19 -5.63
CA ASP A 218 -18.04 20.25 -6.27
C ASP A 218 -16.71 20.50 -5.51
N LYS A 219 -16.71 20.53 -4.19
CA LYS A 219 -15.50 20.69 -3.37
C LYS A 219 -14.55 19.50 -3.45
N ILE A 220 -15.05 18.25 -3.48
CA ILE A 220 -14.21 17.07 -3.67
C ILE A 220 -13.55 17.11 -5.05
N ILE A 221 -14.31 17.45 -6.09
CA ILE A 221 -13.77 17.56 -7.45
C ILE A 221 -12.74 18.67 -7.54
N GLU A 222 -12.99 19.86 -6.96
CA GLU A 222 -12.01 20.96 -6.90
C GLU A 222 -10.70 20.50 -6.24
N PHE A 223 -10.81 19.73 -5.14
CA PHE A 223 -9.66 19.21 -4.43
C PHE A 223 -8.84 18.21 -5.27
N ILE A 224 -9.48 17.23 -5.89
CA ILE A 224 -8.76 16.19 -6.67
C ILE A 224 -8.23 16.71 -8.01
N GLU A 225 -8.77 17.83 -8.52
CA GLU A 225 -8.30 18.51 -9.73
C GLU A 225 -7.16 19.51 -9.45
N ILE A 226 -6.69 19.62 -8.20
CA ILE A 226 -5.51 20.45 -7.91
C ILE A 226 -4.32 19.88 -8.69
N ASP A 227 -3.86 20.61 -9.69
CA ASP A 227 -2.74 20.24 -10.56
C ASP A 227 -1.56 21.20 -10.44
N GLY A 228 -0.42 20.81 -10.99
CA GLY A 228 0.83 21.55 -11.00
C GLY A 228 2.00 20.75 -10.40
N THR A 229 3.12 21.45 -10.19
CA THR A 229 4.28 20.90 -9.47
C THR A 229 3.93 20.60 -8.01
N THR A 230 4.76 19.80 -7.34
CA THR A 230 4.60 19.48 -5.91
C THR A 230 4.45 20.75 -5.06
N SER A 231 5.28 21.77 -5.29
CA SER A 231 5.20 23.05 -4.57
C SER A 231 3.90 23.80 -4.84
N GLU A 232 3.48 23.88 -6.10
CA GLU A 232 2.21 24.54 -6.48
C GLU A 232 1.00 23.82 -5.88
N LYS A 233 1.01 22.50 -5.82
CA LYS A 233 -0.06 21.71 -5.18
C LYS A 233 -0.13 22.00 -3.69
N LEU A 234 1.00 22.03 -2.99
CA LEU A 234 1.04 22.38 -1.56
C LEU A 234 0.53 23.81 -1.31
N GLU A 235 0.90 24.78 -2.17
CA GLU A 235 0.36 26.14 -2.07
C GLU A 235 -1.15 26.20 -2.29
N LYS A 236 -1.67 25.48 -3.29
CA LYS A 236 -3.10 25.42 -3.59
C LYS A 236 -3.88 24.75 -2.47
N LEU A 237 -3.36 23.66 -1.90
CA LEU A 237 -3.94 23.00 -0.72
C LEU A 237 -4.06 23.97 0.46
N ASN A 238 -3.01 24.75 0.73
CA ASN A 238 -3.03 25.73 1.81
C ASN A 238 -4.08 26.83 1.56
N LYS A 239 -4.29 27.23 0.31
CA LYS A 239 -5.27 28.25 -0.10
C LYS A 239 -6.73 27.80 0.03
N LEU A 240 -7.01 26.48 0.10
CA LEU A 240 -8.37 25.97 0.36
C LEU A 240 -8.91 26.43 1.71
N ASN A 241 -8.03 26.80 2.64
CA ASN A 241 -8.36 27.32 3.97
C ASN A 241 -9.41 26.48 4.71
N ILE A 242 -9.26 25.14 4.69
CA ILE A 242 -10.18 24.22 5.34
C ILE A 242 -9.96 24.27 6.85
N GLU A 243 -10.99 24.73 7.59
CA GLU A 243 -10.99 24.85 9.04
C GLU A 243 -11.30 23.48 9.70
N ASN A 244 -10.35 22.55 9.60
CA ASN A 244 -10.40 21.24 10.23
C ASN A 244 -8.99 20.87 10.73
N ASP A 245 -8.87 20.44 11.99
CA ASP A 245 -7.56 20.20 12.61
C ASP A 245 -6.84 19.01 11.97
N LEU A 246 -7.57 17.95 11.60
CA LEU A 246 -7.02 16.77 10.94
C LEU A 246 -6.46 17.13 9.55
N PHE A 247 -7.16 18.00 8.79
CA PHE A 247 -6.68 18.50 7.52
C PHE A 247 -5.38 19.29 7.68
N LYS A 248 -5.33 20.19 8.67
CA LYS A 248 -4.14 21.02 8.97
C LYS A 248 -2.96 20.16 9.39
N GLU A 249 -3.19 19.15 10.23
CA GLU A 249 -2.17 18.18 10.64
C GLU A 249 -1.61 17.42 9.44
N GLY A 250 -2.49 16.83 8.62
CA GLY A 250 -2.08 16.09 7.41
C GLY A 250 -1.34 16.95 6.39
N TYR A 251 -1.77 18.21 6.22
CA TYR A 251 -1.06 19.16 5.36
C TYR A 251 0.37 19.44 5.85
N ASN A 252 0.54 19.68 7.14
CA ASN A 252 1.86 19.94 7.74
C ASN A 252 2.76 18.70 7.63
N GLU A 253 2.24 17.50 7.91
CA GLU A 253 2.97 16.26 7.73
C GLU A 253 3.39 16.06 6.27
N LEU A 254 2.47 16.24 5.30
CA LEU A 254 2.79 16.10 3.88
C LEU A 254 3.89 17.09 3.45
N LYS A 255 3.81 18.33 3.89
CA LYS A 255 4.82 19.36 3.62
C LYS A 255 6.18 18.99 4.18
N ASP A 256 6.22 18.48 5.41
CA ASP A 256 7.47 18.04 6.04
C ASP A 256 8.03 16.80 5.35
N VAL A 257 7.19 15.82 4.99
CA VAL A 257 7.60 14.63 4.22
C VAL A 257 8.23 15.05 2.90
N VAL A 258 7.59 15.91 2.11
CA VAL A 258 8.13 16.41 0.83
C VAL A 258 9.50 17.04 1.02
N LYS A 259 9.63 17.92 2.01
CA LYS A 259 10.92 18.56 2.35
C LYS A 259 12.00 17.53 2.68
N TYR A 260 11.69 16.53 3.48
CA TYR A 260 12.69 15.52 3.86
C TYR A 260 12.99 14.53 2.72
N VAL A 261 12.03 14.22 1.84
CA VAL A 261 12.27 13.41 0.63
C VAL A 261 13.33 14.07 -0.26
N GLU A 262 13.24 15.40 -0.44
CA GLU A 262 14.27 16.18 -1.17
C GLU A 262 15.63 16.13 -0.46
N LEU A 263 15.65 16.27 0.87
CA LEU A 263 16.88 16.20 1.67
C LEU A 263 17.51 14.80 1.66
N PHE A 264 16.73 13.75 1.54
CA PHE A 264 17.22 12.38 1.34
C PHE A 264 17.72 12.12 -0.08
N GLY A 265 17.65 13.12 -0.97
CA GLY A 265 18.24 13.08 -2.30
C GLY A 265 17.41 12.38 -3.36
N VAL A 266 16.11 12.23 -3.16
CA VAL A 266 15.20 11.76 -4.22
C VAL A 266 15.00 12.90 -5.22
N PRO A 267 15.34 12.73 -6.52
CA PRO A 267 15.16 13.77 -7.52
C PRO A 267 13.70 14.15 -7.71
N SER A 268 13.43 15.42 -7.97
CA SER A 268 12.07 15.96 -8.12
C SER A 268 11.29 15.35 -9.29
N GLU A 269 11.97 14.79 -10.28
CA GLU A 269 11.35 14.05 -11.38
C GLU A 269 10.89 12.63 -10.96
N ASN A 270 11.38 12.08 -9.84
CA ASN A 270 11.03 10.76 -9.36
C ASN A 270 9.98 10.73 -8.26
N PHE A 271 9.49 11.90 -7.80
CA PHE A 271 8.36 11.95 -6.87
C PHE A 271 7.42 13.12 -7.13
N LYS A 272 6.20 13.01 -6.70
CA LYS A 272 5.19 14.08 -6.76
C LYS A 272 4.14 13.93 -5.66
N VAL A 273 3.52 15.02 -5.25
CA VAL A 273 2.25 14.99 -4.51
C VAL A 273 1.13 14.60 -5.48
N ASP A 274 0.33 13.62 -5.08
CA ASP A 274 -0.80 13.14 -5.88
C ASP A 274 -2.03 12.93 -4.97
N LEU A 275 -2.96 13.87 -5.03
CA LEU A 275 -4.12 13.92 -4.13
C LEU A 275 -5.18 12.86 -4.45
N THR A 276 -5.06 12.18 -5.58
CA THR A 276 -5.97 11.10 -5.98
C THR A 276 -5.61 9.76 -5.33
N ILE A 277 -4.40 9.64 -4.76
CA ILE A 277 -4.01 8.44 -4.03
C ILE A 277 -4.79 8.40 -2.72
N ALA A 278 -5.84 7.60 -2.73
CA ALA A 278 -6.69 7.34 -1.58
C ALA A 278 -6.57 5.88 -1.09
N ARG A 279 -5.87 5.03 -1.86
CA ARG A 279 -5.73 3.60 -1.60
C ARG A 279 -4.94 3.31 -0.34
N GLY A 280 -5.24 2.17 0.20
CA GLY A 280 -4.60 1.53 1.34
C GLY A 280 -5.62 0.67 2.05
N LEU A 281 -5.12 -0.26 2.85
CA LEU A 281 -5.96 -1.00 3.78
C LEU A 281 -6.55 -0.02 4.81
N ASP A 282 -7.71 -0.33 5.37
CA ASP A 282 -8.48 0.57 6.24
C ASP A 282 -7.70 1.05 7.49
N TYR A 283 -6.57 0.41 7.79
CA TYR A 283 -5.70 0.74 8.92
C TYR A 283 -4.60 1.79 8.62
N TYR A 284 -4.53 2.37 7.41
CA TYR A 284 -3.61 3.50 7.15
C TYR A 284 -4.19 4.79 7.69
N THR A 285 -3.37 5.57 8.41
CA THR A 285 -3.82 6.81 9.06
C THR A 285 -3.10 8.07 8.59
N GLY A 286 -1.87 7.95 8.09
CA GLY A 286 -0.99 9.07 7.74
C GLY A 286 -0.59 9.11 6.27
N THR A 287 0.72 9.26 6.04
CA THR A 287 1.32 9.34 4.71
C THR A 287 1.13 8.03 3.93
N VAL A 288 0.80 8.14 2.65
CA VAL A 288 0.63 7.02 1.72
C VAL A 288 1.44 7.23 0.46
N TYR A 289 1.95 6.13 -0.09
CA TYR A 289 2.81 6.12 -1.27
C TYR A 289 2.29 5.13 -2.30
N GLU A 290 2.45 5.49 -3.57
CA GLU A 290 2.25 4.59 -4.70
C GLU A 290 3.31 4.88 -5.76
N THR A 291 4.00 3.84 -6.25
CA THR A 291 5.06 4.02 -7.25
C THR A 291 4.62 3.46 -8.58
N PHE A 292 4.72 4.29 -9.61
CA PHE A 292 4.37 3.94 -10.99
C PHE A 292 5.61 3.86 -11.86
N LEU A 293 5.74 2.79 -12.64
CA LEU A 293 6.67 2.71 -13.75
C LEU A 293 6.06 3.46 -14.95
N ASN A 294 6.62 4.62 -15.30
CA ASN A 294 6.01 5.55 -16.25
C ASN A 294 5.85 4.96 -17.66
N GLN A 295 6.76 4.08 -18.09
CA GLN A 295 6.66 3.40 -19.37
C GLN A 295 5.38 2.54 -19.50
N TYR A 296 4.89 1.97 -18.39
CA TYR A 296 3.65 1.19 -18.36
C TYR A 296 2.41 2.08 -18.19
N ARG A 297 2.54 3.22 -17.52
CA ARG A 297 1.45 4.21 -17.41
C ARG A 297 1.09 4.80 -18.78
N ARG A 298 2.07 5.04 -19.66
CA ARG A 298 1.84 5.52 -21.03
C ARG A 298 1.17 4.48 -21.94
N THR A 299 1.38 3.19 -21.67
CA THR A 299 0.73 2.11 -22.41
C THR A 299 -0.68 1.80 -21.89
N SER A 300 -1.04 2.17 -20.66
CA SER A 300 -2.40 1.97 -20.14
C SER A 300 -3.45 2.83 -20.85
N GLU A 301 -3.09 3.97 -21.45
CA GLU A 301 -3.97 4.71 -22.35
C GLU A 301 -4.25 3.94 -23.66
N ALA A 302 -3.32 3.11 -24.13
CA ALA A 302 -3.49 2.26 -25.31
C ALA A 302 -4.09 0.88 -24.99
N PHE A 303 -4.00 0.42 -23.73
CA PHE A 303 -4.50 -0.86 -23.24
C PHE A 303 -5.73 -0.73 -22.32
N ALA A 304 -6.49 0.35 -22.43
CA ALA A 304 -7.74 0.55 -21.68
C ALA A 304 -8.82 -0.54 -21.91
N GLN A 305 -8.50 -1.58 -22.67
CA GLN A 305 -9.32 -2.77 -22.86
C GLN A 305 -8.71 -4.07 -22.30
N GLU A 306 -7.46 -4.06 -21.83
CA GLU A 306 -6.85 -5.22 -21.14
C GLU A 306 -6.34 -4.79 -19.77
N GLU A 307 -7.01 -5.31 -18.76
CA GLU A 307 -6.85 -5.03 -17.33
C GLU A 307 -5.40 -5.24 -16.84
N ASP A 308 -4.88 -4.18 -16.20
CA ASP A 308 -3.89 -4.22 -15.11
C ASP A 308 -2.59 -5.01 -15.32
N MET A 309 -1.62 -4.38 -16.00
CA MET A 309 -0.22 -4.68 -15.67
C MET A 309 0.24 -3.77 -14.51
N THR A 310 -0.31 -3.98 -13.33
CA THR A 310 0.28 -3.48 -12.08
C THR A 310 1.45 -4.39 -11.73
N ILE A 311 2.60 -4.13 -12.38
CA ILE A 311 3.85 -4.79 -11.99
C ILE A 311 4.27 -4.14 -10.68
N TRP A 312 4.21 -4.96 -9.60
CA TRP A 312 4.78 -4.65 -8.29
C TRP A 312 4.23 -3.39 -7.62
N GLN A 313 3.07 -3.48 -7.03
CA GLN A 313 2.79 -2.67 -5.85
C GLN A 313 3.78 -3.12 -4.77
N SER A 314 4.93 -2.46 -4.71
CA SER A 314 5.79 -2.53 -3.54
C SER A 314 5.06 -1.81 -2.42
N PHE A 315 4.34 -2.57 -1.60
CA PHE A 315 3.78 -2.05 -0.35
C PHE A 315 4.93 -1.81 0.61
N ILE A 316 5.58 -0.67 0.48
CA ILE A 316 6.41 -0.14 1.55
C ILE A 316 5.45 0.62 2.44
N GLN A 317 5.19 0.07 3.61
CA GLN A 317 4.28 0.66 4.59
C GLN A 317 5.08 1.23 5.74
N THR A 318 4.91 2.52 5.99
CA THR A 318 5.14 3.04 7.33
C THR A 318 3.86 2.91 8.14
N LYS A 319 3.95 2.28 9.27
CA LYS A 319 2.98 2.43 10.34
C LYS A 319 3.55 3.35 11.40
N ASN A 320 2.85 4.43 11.64
CA ASN A 320 2.97 5.13 12.90
C ASN A 320 2.33 4.22 13.96
N SER A 321 3.12 3.66 14.85
CA SER A 321 2.69 2.64 15.83
C SER A 321 1.82 3.18 16.97
N ARG A 322 1.27 4.40 16.83
CA ARG A 322 0.32 4.96 17.82
C ARG A 322 -0.97 4.15 17.99
N GLU A 323 -1.23 3.13 17.16
CA GLU A 323 -2.50 2.41 17.16
C GLU A 323 -2.39 0.88 17.08
N LEU A 324 -1.28 0.30 17.54
CA LEU A 324 -1.25 -1.15 17.84
C LEU A 324 -1.82 -1.42 19.25
N GLU A 325 -2.96 -0.81 19.58
CA GLU A 325 -3.75 -1.25 20.72
C GLU A 325 -4.54 -2.50 20.32
N PHE A 326 -4.06 -3.62 20.78
CA PHE A 326 -4.84 -4.84 20.86
C PHE A 326 -5.76 -4.70 22.09
N GLN A 327 -7.04 -4.42 21.86
CA GLN A 327 -8.09 -4.74 22.81
C GLN A 327 -8.57 -6.16 22.59
#